data_308dbb090955b4ddfb9f8727e26ffe20
#
_entry.id   308dbb090955b4ddfb9f8727e26ffe20
#
_cell.length_a   1.000
_cell.length_b   1.000
_cell.length_c   1.000
_cell.angle_alpha   90.00
_cell.angle_beta   90.00
_cell.angle_gamma   90.00
#
_symmetry.space_group_name_H-M   'P 1'
#
loop_
_entity.id
_entity.type
_entity.pdbx_description
1 polymer ?
#
loop_
_entity_poly.entity_id
_entity_poly.type
_entity_poly.pdbx_seq_one_letter_code
_entity_poly.pdbx_strand_id
1 'polypeptide(L)'
;MLDHGLRSVDNPSEILLSHYEEPLSGIAVGASADGLRPYLIEVQALVCSAAYGTPQRSTTGFDQRRMGMLLAVLEKRVGMKMFQKDVFLNFAGGFKVADTGLDLAIVAAVISSYFDRPVAEGVCCAGEIGLSGEVRPAPRTEQRISEAARLGFKRIIVSGYMTQTVKRPKGIEVVTINSIAELPKALFME
;
A
#
# COMPACT_ATOMS: atom_id res chain seq x y z
N MET A 1 -10.28 -17.78 17.45
CA MET A 1 -10.84 -18.11 18.78
C MET A 1 -10.06 -19.31 19.28
N LEU A 2 -9.45 -19.20 20.43
CA LEU A 2 -8.80 -20.34 21.09
C LEU A 2 -9.86 -21.00 21.99
N ASP A 3 -9.65 -22.26 22.36
CA ASP A 3 -10.57 -23.05 23.21
C ASP A 3 -10.87 -22.40 24.57
N HIS A 4 -10.14 -21.33 24.94
CA HIS A 4 -10.27 -20.59 26.21
C HIS A 4 -10.75 -19.13 26.03
N GLY A 5 -11.41 -18.78 24.89
CA GLY A 5 -12.00 -17.45 24.68
C GLY A 5 -11.17 -16.50 23.82
N LEU A 6 -11.44 -15.19 23.98
CA LEU A 6 -10.75 -14.13 23.23
C LEU A 6 -9.38 -13.82 23.87
N ARG A 7 -8.33 -13.85 23.07
CA ARG A 7 -7.00 -13.34 23.47
C ARG A 7 -6.85 -11.90 23.01
N SER A 8 -6.38 -11.02 23.88
CA SER A 8 -5.99 -9.67 23.49
C SER A 8 -4.83 -9.74 22.47
N VAL A 9 -4.96 -9.00 21.38
CA VAL A 9 -3.89 -8.81 20.40
C VAL A 9 -3.27 -7.46 20.69
N ASP A 10 -2.06 -7.48 21.23
CA ASP A 10 -1.34 -6.26 21.60
C ASP A 10 -0.89 -5.48 20.37
N ASN A 11 -0.59 -6.18 19.29
CA ASN A 11 -0.16 -5.60 18.01
C ASN A 11 -0.96 -6.19 16.82
N PRO A 12 -1.98 -5.48 16.31
CA PRO A 12 -2.75 -5.95 15.15
C PRO A 12 -1.88 -6.21 13.92
N SER A 13 -0.80 -5.47 13.72
CA SER A 13 0.08 -5.59 12.57
C SER A 13 0.78 -6.95 12.48
N GLU A 14 1.01 -7.64 13.61
CA GLU A 14 1.62 -8.99 13.60
C GLU A 14 0.76 -10.04 12.88
N ILE A 15 -0.56 -9.84 12.88
CA ILE A 15 -1.51 -10.75 12.20
C ILE A 15 -1.70 -10.33 10.74
N LEU A 16 -1.46 -9.06 10.43
CA LEU A 16 -1.73 -8.45 9.14
C LEU A 16 -0.51 -8.39 8.22
N LEU A 17 0.66 -8.83 8.71
CA LEU A 17 1.90 -8.91 7.97
C LEU A 17 2.32 -10.37 7.85
N SER A 18 2.56 -10.82 6.63
CA SER A 18 3.07 -12.16 6.36
C SER A 18 4.59 -12.13 6.32
N HIS A 19 5.21 -13.24 6.74
CA HIS A 19 6.65 -13.46 6.61
C HIS A 19 6.88 -14.46 5.49
N TYR A 20 7.62 -14.04 4.48
CA TYR A 20 7.99 -14.87 3.34
C TYR A 20 9.47 -15.17 3.39
N GLU A 21 9.88 -16.40 3.01
CA GLU A 21 11.30 -16.77 2.91
C GLU A 21 11.99 -16.03 1.77
N GLU A 22 11.24 -15.76 0.69
CA GLU A 22 11.70 -15.01 -0.47
C GLU A 22 10.75 -13.84 -0.77
N PRO A 23 11.27 -12.69 -1.23
CA PRO A 23 10.43 -11.57 -1.65
C PRO A 23 9.52 -11.94 -2.82
N LEU A 24 8.23 -11.67 -2.69
CA LEU A 24 7.21 -11.94 -3.71
C LEU A 24 6.76 -10.66 -4.40
N SER A 25 6.58 -10.74 -5.72
CA SER A 25 5.96 -9.65 -6.48
C SER A 25 4.46 -9.52 -6.15
N GLY A 26 3.91 -8.33 -6.32
CA GLY A 26 2.50 -8.07 -6.04
C GLY A 26 2.17 -7.85 -4.57
N ILE A 27 3.16 -7.76 -3.69
CA ILE A 27 2.97 -7.50 -2.27
C ILE A 27 3.56 -6.14 -1.90
N ALA A 28 2.77 -5.36 -1.16
CA ALA A 28 3.22 -4.11 -0.56
C ALA A 28 2.62 -3.95 0.84
N VAL A 29 3.29 -3.20 1.70
CA VAL A 29 2.78 -2.89 3.04
C VAL A 29 2.30 -1.46 3.09
N GLY A 30 1.08 -1.28 3.58
CA GLY A 30 0.49 0.03 3.83
C GLY A 30 0.42 0.35 5.31
N ALA A 31 0.74 1.59 5.66
CA ALA A 31 0.49 2.10 7.00
C ALA A 31 -0.88 2.76 7.05
N SER A 32 -1.83 2.12 7.74
CA SER A 32 -3.21 2.55 7.93
C SER A 32 -3.46 3.14 9.31
N ALA A 33 -4.62 3.73 9.51
CA ALA A 33 -5.08 4.19 10.81
C ALA A 33 -6.60 4.00 10.94
N ASP A 34 -7.00 3.30 11.99
CA ASP A 34 -8.40 3.22 12.41
C ASP A 34 -8.58 4.02 13.70
N GLY A 35 -9.40 5.06 13.63
CA GLY A 35 -9.51 6.01 14.71
C GLY A 35 -8.15 6.60 15.09
N LEU A 36 -7.69 6.40 16.33
CA LEU A 36 -6.38 6.85 16.83
C LEU A 36 -5.29 5.78 16.73
N ARG A 37 -5.61 4.56 16.32
CA ARG A 37 -4.68 3.44 16.24
C ARG A 37 -4.09 3.32 14.85
N PRO A 38 -2.79 3.57 14.67
CA PRO A 38 -2.08 3.19 13.46
C PRO A 38 -1.82 1.68 13.46
N TYR A 39 -1.80 1.07 12.29
CA TYR A 39 -1.42 -0.32 12.06
C TYR A 39 -0.86 -0.49 10.65
N LEU A 40 -0.06 -1.53 10.45
CA LEU A 40 0.40 -1.88 9.13
C LEU A 40 -0.39 -3.08 8.61
N ILE A 41 -0.65 -3.06 7.31
CA ILE A 41 -1.42 -4.12 6.64
C ILE A 41 -0.77 -4.46 5.30
N GLU A 42 -0.70 -5.75 5.03
CA GLU A 42 -0.26 -6.26 3.74
C GLU A 42 -1.37 -6.13 2.70
N VAL A 43 -0.99 -5.60 1.54
CA VAL A 43 -1.80 -5.47 0.34
C VAL A 43 -1.24 -6.40 -0.72
N GLN A 44 -2.07 -7.27 -1.25
CA GLN A 44 -1.72 -8.21 -2.29
C GLN A 44 -2.44 -7.84 -3.59
N ALA A 45 -1.71 -7.77 -4.69
CA ALA A 45 -2.26 -7.54 -6.03
C ALA A 45 -1.75 -8.58 -7.01
N LEU A 46 -2.64 -9.05 -7.87
CA LEU A 46 -2.29 -9.87 -9.02
C LEU A 46 -2.73 -9.15 -10.29
N VAL A 47 -1.78 -8.88 -11.17
CA VAL A 47 -1.99 -8.28 -12.47
C VAL A 47 -1.57 -9.27 -13.55
N CYS A 48 -2.51 -9.72 -14.36
CA CYS A 48 -2.24 -10.64 -15.47
C CYS A 48 -2.92 -10.16 -16.76
N SER A 49 -2.62 -10.80 -17.88
CA SER A 49 -3.27 -10.49 -19.15
C SER A 49 -4.70 -10.98 -19.13
N ALA A 50 -5.64 -10.15 -19.57
CA ALA A 50 -7.04 -10.52 -19.65
C ALA A 50 -7.25 -11.65 -20.68
N ALA A 51 -7.80 -12.79 -20.21
CA ALA A 51 -7.96 -13.99 -21.04
C ALA A 51 -9.19 -13.91 -21.96
N TYR A 52 -10.22 -13.12 -21.61
CA TYR A 52 -11.54 -13.18 -22.25
C TYR A 52 -12.02 -11.83 -22.82
N GLY A 53 -11.12 -10.98 -23.26
CA GLY A 53 -11.46 -9.74 -23.96
C GLY A 53 -11.97 -8.60 -23.06
N THR A 54 -12.72 -8.90 -21.99
CA THR A 54 -13.16 -7.90 -21.00
C THR A 54 -12.35 -8.07 -19.70
N PRO A 55 -11.53 -7.08 -19.34
CA PRO A 55 -10.72 -7.16 -18.12
C PRO A 55 -11.55 -7.32 -16.86
N GLN A 56 -11.17 -8.30 -16.04
CA GLN A 56 -11.76 -8.54 -14.73
C GLN A 56 -11.06 -7.66 -13.69
N ARG A 57 -11.86 -7.07 -12.82
CA ARG A 57 -11.36 -6.26 -11.70
C ARG A 57 -12.11 -6.65 -10.43
N SER A 58 -11.42 -7.26 -9.49
CA SER A 58 -12.00 -7.77 -8.26
C SER A 58 -11.21 -7.34 -7.04
N THR A 59 -11.91 -7.03 -5.98
CA THR A 59 -11.30 -6.62 -4.71
C THR A 59 -11.92 -7.41 -3.57
N THR A 60 -11.09 -7.78 -2.61
CA THR A 60 -11.51 -8.25 -1.30
C THR A 60 -11.04 -7.26 -0.25
N GLY A 61 -11.99 -6.67 0.48
CA GLY A 61 -11.68 -5.72 1.56
C GLY A 61 -11.49 -4.27 1.13
N PHE A 62 -11.58 -3.95 -0.17
CA PHE A 62 -11.43 -2.59 -0.69
C PHE A 62 -12.57 -2.21 -1.64
N ASP A 63 -12.86 -0.91 -1.77
CA ASP A 63 -13.88 -0.42 -2.70
C ASP A 63 -13.45 -0.60 -4.16
N GLN A 64 -14.25 -1.32 -4.93
CA GLN A 64 -13.95 -1.64 -6.33
C GLN A 64 -13.96 -0.41 -7.23
N ARG A 65 -14.80 0.59 -6.95
CA ARG A 65 -14.83 1.84 -7.72
C ARG A 65 -13.55 2.64 -7.48
N ARG A 66 -13.08 2.68 -6.22
CA ARG A 66 -11.81 3.33 -5.88
C ARG A 66 -10.65 2.65 -6.59
N MET A 67 -10.58 1.31 -6.59
CA MET A 67 -9.58 0.58 -7.36
C MET A 67 -9.62 0.96 -8.84
N GLY A 68 -10.80 1.00 -9.45
CA GLY A 68 -10.96 1.41 -10.86
C GLY A 68 -10.37 2.80 -11.15
N MET A 69 -10.57 3.76 -10.24
CA MET A 69 -9.97 5.11 -10.35
C MET A 69 -8.44 5.06 -10.26
N LEU A 70 -7.87 4.31 -9.31
CA LEU A 70 -6.42 4.16 -9.16
C LEU A 70 -5.78 3.53 -10.39
N LEU A 71 -6.40 2.51 -10.99
CA LEU A 71 -5.94 1.89 -12.23
C LEU A 71 -5.96 2.87 -13.41
N ALA A 72 -6.99 3.71 -13.51
CA ALA A 72 -7.07 4.76 -14.55
C ALA A 72 -5.97 5.82 -14.36
N VAL A 73 -5.64 6.17 -13.11
CA VAL A 73 -4.52 7.08 -12.81
C VAL A 73 -3.19 6.46 -13.22
N LEU A 74 -2.96 5.18 -12.91
CA LEU A 74 -1.76 4.44 -13.32
C LEU A 74 -1.61 4.43 -14.85
N GLU A 75 -2.68 4.14 -15.55
CA GLU A 75 -2.67 4.13 -17.02
C GLU A 75 -2.33 5.50 -17.58
N LYS A 76 -2.99 6.56 -17.09
CA LYS A 76 -2.84 7.90 -17.66
C LYS A 76 -1.53 8.60 -17.23
N ARG A 77 -1.05 8.37 -16.02
CA ARG A 77 0.07 9.14 -15.42
C ARG A 77 1.39 8.39 -15.38
N VAL A 78 1.34 7.06 -15.31
CA VAL A 78 2.55 6.21 -15.31
C VAL A 78 2.77 5.53 -16.67
N GLY A 79 1.74 5.49 -17.52
CA GLY A 79 1.81 4.86 -18.84
C GLY A 79 1.67 3.34 -18.81
N MET A 80 1.16 2.78 -17.71
CA MET A 80 0.91 1.34 -17.60
C MET A 80 -0.32 0.92 -18.42
N LYS A 81 -0.21 -0.10 -19.22
CA LYS A 81 -1.31 -0.58 -20.09
C LYS A 81 -2.31 -1.42 -19.29
N MET A 82 -3.16 -0.77 -18.49
CA MET A 82 -4.11 -1.46 -17.60
C MET A 82 -5.40 -1.91 -18.29
N PHE A 83 -5.70 -1.40 -19.50
CA PHE A 83 -6.93 -1.68 -20.22
C PHE A 83 -7.07 -3.14 -20.69
N GLN A 84 -5.95 -3.89 -20.79
CA GLN A 84 -5.91 -5.30 -21.18
C GLN A 84 -5.45 -6.21 -20.02
N LYS A 85 -5.57 -5.74 -18.78
CA LYS A 85 -5.12 -6.47 -17.61
C LYS A 85 -6.27 -6.81 -16.66
N ASP A 86 -6.32 -8.08 -16.27
CA ASP A 86 -7.07 -8.49 -15.08
C ASP A 86 -6.32 -8.01 -13.85
N VAL A 87 -7.06 -7.52 -12.87
CA VAL A 87 -6.50 -7.04 -11.60
C VAL A 87 -7.32 -7.57 -10.44
N PHE A 88 -6.66 -8.30 -9.57
CA PHE A 88 -7.20 -8.82 -8.32
C PHE A 88 -6.48 -8.17 -7.15
N LEU A 89 -7.24 -7.70 -6.15
CA LEU A 89 -6.72 -7.05 -4.96
C LEU A 89 -7.27 -7.72 -3.71
N ASN A 90 -6.38 -8.00 -2.76
CA ASN A 90 -6.74 -8.58 -1.48
C ASN A 90 -5.99 -7.90 -0.34
N PHE A 91 -6.68 -7.65 0.78
CA PHE A 91 -6.04 -7.27 2.04
C PHE A 91 -5.85 -8.50 2.93
N ALA A 92 -4.69 -8.63 3.54
CA ALA A 92 -4.41 -9.71 4.48
C ALA A 92 -5.48 -9.79 5.58
N GLY A 93 -5.87 -11.00 5.96
CA GLY A 93 -6.89 -11.24 6.99
C GLY A 93 -8.33 -10.92 6.58
N GLY A 94 -8.61 -10.57 5.32
CA GLY A 94 -9.96 -10.27 4.83
C GLY A 94 -10.60 -9.01 5.42
N PHE A 95 -9.81 -8.10 5.96
CA PHE A 95 -10.27 -6.85 6.55
C PHE A 95 -10.89 -5.92 5.49
N LYS A 96 -11.98 -5.25 5.86
CA LYS A 96 -12.51 -4.14 5.06
C LYS A 96 -11.84 -2.86 5.48
N VAL A 97 -11.18 -2.19 4.54
CA VAL A 97 -10.45 -0.95 4.79
C VAL A 97 -11.05 0.18 3.96
N ALA A 98 -11.43 1.27 4.63
CA ALA A 98 -11.97 2.48 4.00
C ALA A 98 -10.96 3.65 4.01
N ASP A 99 -9.73 3.42 4.45
CA ASP A 99 -8.69 4.44 4.59
C ASP A 99 -8.06 4.77 3.24
N THR A 100 -8.31 5.98 2.72
CA THR A 100 -7.70 6.48 1.48
C THR A 100 -6.18 6.62 1.58
N GLY A 101 -5.63 6.68 2.79
CA GLY A 101 -4.18 6.66 3.02
C GLY A 101 -3.48 5.38 2.55
N LEU A 102 -4.21 4.32 2.22
CA LEU A 102 -3.69 3.09 1.65
C LEU A 102 -3.60 3.08 0.12
N ASP A 103 -4.10 4.10 -0.57
CA ASP A 103 -4.04 4.15 -2.04
C ASP A 103 -2.62 3.93 -2.56
N LEU A 104 -1.63 4.56 -1.89
CA LEU A 104 -0.23 4.44 -2.31
C LEU A 104 0.30 3.01 -2.19
N ALA A 105 -0.09 2.28 -1.14
CA ALA A 105 0.29 0.87 -0.96
C ALA A 105 -0.42 -0.04 -1.96
N ILE A 106 -1.70 0.23 -2.26
CA ILE A 106 -2.45 -0.50 -3.28
C ILE A 106 -1.78 -0.37 -4.64
N VAL A 107 -1.44 0.85 -5.02
CA VAL A 107 -0.77 1.12 -6.28
C VAL A 107 0.64 0.53 -6.29
N ALA A 108 1.36 0.53 -5.16
CA ALA A 108 2.65 -0.12 -5.03
C ALA A 108 2.57 -1.63 -5.30
N ALA A 109 1.56 -2.32 -4.73
CA ALA A 109 1.31 -3.73 -4.99
C ALA A 109 0.96 -4.01 -6.47
N VAL A 110 0.12 -3.16 -7.07
CA VAL A 110 -0.22 -3.25 -8.50
C VAL A 110 1.01 -3.06 -9.39
N ILE A 111 1.84 -2.06 -9.12
CA ILE A 111 3.09 -1.80 -9.85
C ILE A 111 4.06 -2.99 -9.70
N SER A 112 4.22 -3.50 -8.49
CA SER A 112 5.06 -4.66 -8.20
C SER A 112 4.63 -5.90 -9.02
N SER A 113 3.33 -6.21 -9.02
CA SER A 113 2.77 -7.31 -9.80
C SER A 113 2.86 -7.09 -11.31
N TYR A 114 2.63 -5.86 -11.78
CA TYR A 114 2.68 -5.53 -13.20
C TYR A 114 4.07 -5.73 -13.81
N PHE A 115 5.12 -5.35 -13.08
CA PHE A 115 6.51 -5.52 -13.50
C PHE A 115 7.14 -6.85 -13.03
N ASP A 116 6.37 -7.68 -12.33
CA ASP A 116 6.85 -8.90 -11.68
C ASP A 116 8.14 -8.69 -10.88
N ARG A 117 8.16 -7.61 -10.10
CA ARG A 117 9.30 -7.20 -9.29
C ARG A 117 8.88 -6.94 -7.85
N PRO A 118 9.46 -7.64 -6.86
CA PRO A 118 9.15 -7.42 -5.45
C PRO A 118 9.46 -5.97 -5.00
N VAL A 119 8.63 -5.46 -4.10
CA VAL A 119 8.95 -4.23 -3.36
C VAL A 119 10.17 -4.50 -2.47
N ALA A 120 11.06 -3.53 -2.35
CA ALA A 120 12.25 -3.68 -1.51
C ALA A 120 11.86 -3.99 -0.05
N GLU A 121 12.65 -4.83 0.61
CA GLU A 121 12.38 -5.27 1.98
C GLU A 121 12.40 -4.10 2.97
N GLY A 122 11.48 -4.11 3.91
CA GLY A 122 11.37 -3.07 4.93
C GLY A 122 10.80 -1.74 4.42
N VAL A 123 10.18 -1.72 3.23
CA VAL A 123 9.49 -0.56 2.66
C VAL A 123 7.99 -0.65 2.94
N CYS A 124 7.40 0.45 3.41
CA CYS A 124 5.95 0.61 3.48
C CYS A 124 5.51 1.96 2.90
N CYS A 125 4.21 2.13 2.69
CA CYS A 125 3.65 3.30 2.01
C CYS A 125 2.48 3.88 2.79
N ALA A 126 2.31 5.22 2.75
CA ALA A 126 1.11 5.90 3.22
C ALA A 126 0.86 7.18 2.43
N GLY A 127 -0.29 7.26 1.76
CA GLY A 127 -0.68 8.45 0.99
C GLY A 127 -1.95 8.22 0.20
N GLU A 128 -2.73 9.28 0.03
CA GLU A 128 -3.90 9.30 -0.84
C GLU A 128 -3.47 9.70 -2.26
N ILE A 129 -4.12 9.12 -3.27
CA ILE A 129 -3.84 9.44 -4.67
C ILE A 129 -5.01 10.23 -5.26
N GLY A 130 -4.72 11.42 -5.77
CA GLY A 130 -5.68 12.22 -6.53
C GLY A 130 -5.73 11.83 -8.01
N LEU A 131 -6.80 12.25 -8.69
CA LEU A 131 -7.05 11.91 -10.11
C LEU A 131 -6.02 12.53 -11.07
N SER A 132 -5.30 13.58 -10.65
CA SER A 132 -4.20 14.15 -11.42
C SER A 132 -2.88 13.41 -11.25
N GLY A 133 -2.85 12.37 -10.38
CA GLY A 133 -1.66 11.59 -10.07
C GLY A 133 -0.83 12.20 -8.95
N GLU A 134 -1.31 13.25 -8.29
CA GLU A 134 -0.68 13.81 -7.11
C GLU A 134 -0.82 12.87 -5.91
N VAL A 135 0.20 12.83 -5.06
CA VAL A 135 0.20 12.09 -3.80
C VAL A 135 -0.09 13.04 -2.66
N ARG A 136 -1.27 12.91 -2.06
CA ARG A 136 -1.73 13.74 -0.94
C ARG A 136 -1.36 13.13 0.41
N PRO A 137 -1.14 13.96 1.44
CA PRO A 137 -0.91 13.46 2.79
C PRO A 137 -2.10 12.65 3.29
N ALA A 138 -1.84 11.46 3.80
CA ALA A 138 -2.84 10.71 4.54
C ALA A 138 -3.10 11.37 5.91
N PRO A 139 -4.33 11.33 6.44
CA PRO A 139 -4.57 11.75 7.82
C PRO A 139 -3.63 11.00 8.78
N ARG A 140 -3.12 11.70 9.80
CA ARG A 140 -2.24 11.12 10.82
C ARG A 140 -0.94 10.52 10.28
N THR A 141 -0.35 11.13 9.29
CA THR A 141 0.92 10.67 8.70
C THR A 141 2.01 10.46 9.75
N GLU A 142 2.10 11.32 10.77
CA GLU A 142 3.09 11.18 11.84
C GLU A 142 2.93 9.88 12.65
N GLN A 143 1.69 9.51 13.00
CA GLN A 143 1.42 8.25 13.69
C GLN A 143 1.74 7.03 12.82
N ARG A 144 1.43 7.10 11.51
CA ARG A 144 1.78 6.04 10.54
C ARG A 144 3.28 5.84 10.43
N ILE A 145 4.06 6.94 10.35
CA ILE A 145 5.52 6.90 10.33
C ILE A 145 6.06 6.30 11.64
N SER A 146 5.52 6.73 12.78
CA SER A 146 5.94 6.24 14.09
C SER A 146 5.67 4.76 14.26
N GLU A 147 4.53 4.26 13.78
CA GLU A 147 4.18 2.85 13.82
C GLU A 147 5.08 2.01 12.91
N ALA A 148 5.36 2.49 11.69
CA ALA A 148 6.29 1.83 10.77
C ALA A 148 7.69 1.71 11.40
N ALA A 149 8.19 2.78 12.03
CA ALA A 149 9.47 2.76 12.73
C ALA A 149 9.46 1.77 13.91
N ARG A 150 8.38 1.75 14.72
CA ARG A 150 8.20 0.83 15.84
C ARG A 150 8.25 -0.64 15.43
N LEU A 151 7.72 -0.95 14.24
CA LEU A 151 7.68 -2.31 13.67
C LEU A 151 8.94 -2.67 12.88
N GLY A 152 9.97 -1.82 12.90
CA GLY A 152 11.27 -2.11 12.31
C GLY A 152 11.35 -1.91 10.79
N PHE A 153 10.36 -1.23 10.19
CA PHE A 153 10.46 -0.83 8.79
C PHE A 153 11.60 0.17 8.60
N LYS A 154 12.36 -0.02 7.54
CA LYS A 154 13.55 0.79 7.25
C LYS A 154 13.21 2.05 6.46
N ARG A 155 12.10 2.01 5.69
CA ARG A 155 11.69 3.10 4.80
C ARG A 155 10.17 3.20 4.77
N ILE A 156 9.67 4.44 4.78
CA ILE A 156 8.26 4.72 4.48
C ILE A 156 8.16 5.76 3.37
N ILE A 157 7.35 5.48 2.36
CA ILE A 157 7.07 6.39 1.25
C ILE A 157 5.77 7.13 1.55
N VAL A 158 5.83 8.47 1.54
CA VAL A 158 4.72 9.34 1.90
C VAL A 158 4.62 10.55 0.95
N SER A 159 3.57 11.35 1.10
CA SER A 159 3.41 12.59 0.33
C SER A 159 4.48 13.62 0.67
N GLY A 160 5.03 14.27 -0.34
CA GLY A 160 5.92 15.43 -0.18
C GLY A 160 5.19 16.72 0.20
N TYR A 161 3.87 16.76 0.09
CA TYR A 161 3.04 17.89 0.53
C TYR A 161 2.75 17.88 2.04
N MET A 162 3.48 17.07 2.80
CA MET A 162 3.41 17.11 4.27
C MET A 162 3.91 18.46 4.79
N THR A 163 3.27 18.97 5.84
CA THR A 163 3.79 20.14 6.57
C THR A 163 5.16 19.78 7.18
N GLN A 164 6.08 20.74 7.17
CA GLN A 164 7.48 20.59 7.63
C GLN A 164 7.61 20.15 9.11
N THR A 165 6.52 20.13 9.86
CA THR A 165 6.46 19.85 11.30
C THR A 165 6.35 18.35 11.65
N VAL A 166 6.27 17.45 10.66
CA VAL A 166 6.15 16.01 10.95
C VAL A 166 7.44 15.49 11.58
N LYS A 167 7.34 15.01 12.81
CA LYS A 167 8.45 14.36 13.52
C LYS A 167 8.88 13.11 12.77
N ARG A 168 10.18 12.99 12.52
CA ARG A 168 10.80 11.83 11.89
C ARG A 168 11.47 10.98 12.98
N PRO A 169 10.93 9.81 13.32
CA PRO A 169 11.56 8.91 14.28
C PRO A 169 12.96 8.50 13.80
N LYS A 170 13.84 8.19 14.76
CA LYS A 170 15.13 7.57 14.42
C LYS A 170 14.91 6.14 13.89
N GLY A 171 15.74 5.71 12.96
CA GLY A 171 15.72 4.32 12.46
C GLY A 171 14.83 4.05 11.25
N ILE A 172 14.07 5.05 10.76
CA ILE A 172 13.30 4.94 9.53
C ILE A 172 13.62 6.09 8.57
N GLU A 173 13.86 5.76 7.31
CA GLU A 173 13.99 6.73 6.23
C GLU A 173 12.58 7.15 5.75
N VAL A 174 12.31 8.45 5.72
CA VAL A 174 11.06 9.00 5.18
C VAL A 174 11.33 9.52 3.78
N VAL A 175 10.89 8.75 2.79
CA VAL A 175 10.95 9.12 1.37
C VAL A 175 9.69 9.86 1.00
N THR A 176 9.82 11.03 0.40
CA THR A 176 8.69 11.85 -0.03
C THR A 176 8.55 11.87 -1.53
N ILE A 177 7.33 11.69 -2.02
CA ILE A 177 6.98 11.81 -3.43
C ILE A 177 5.78 12.74 -3.60
N ASN A 178 5.74 13.50 -4.69
CA ASN A 178 4.64 14.41 -5.00
C ASN A 178 3.72 13.84 -6.09
N SER A 179 4.25 12.95 -6.91
CA SER A 179 3.55 12.34 -8.02
C SER A 179 3.67 10.82 -8.02
N ILE A 180 2.61 10.14 -8.44
CA ILE A 180 2.59 8.70 -8.63
C ILE A 180 3.66 8.19 -9.62
N ALA A 181 4.10 9.03 -10.54
CA ALA A 181 5.16 8.70 -11.49
C ALA A 181 6.53 8.48 -10.84
N GLU A 182 6.73 9.01 -9.63
CA GLU A 182 7.96 8.82 -8.84
C GLU A 182 7.97 7.49 -8.07
N LEU A 183 6.78 6.89 -7.86
CA LEU A 183 6.63 5.72 -7.02
C LEU A 183 7.43 4.49 -7.51
N PRO A 184 7.46 4.12 -8.81
CA PRO A 184 8.24 2.95 -9.25
C PRO A 184 9.72 3.04 -8.86
N LYS A 185 10.30 4.23 -8.99
CA LYS A 185 11.69 4.47 -8.57
C LYS A 185 11.85 4.29 -7.05
N ALA A 186 10.95 4.86 -6.25
CA ALA A 186 11.02 4.79 -4.79
C ALA A 186 10.82 3.36 -4.25
N LEU A 187 10.02 2.52 -4.94
CA LEU A 187 9.74 1.14 -4.53
C LEU A 187 10.91 0.18 -4.76
N PHE A 188 11.66 0.38 -5.86
CA PHE A 188 12.66 -0.56 -6.33
C PHE A 188 14.10 -0.07 -6.16
N MET A 189 14.31 1.05 -5.45
CA MET A 189 15.67 1.50 -5.10
C MET A 189 16.31 0.53 -4.09
N GLU A 190 17.45 0.01 -4.47
CA GLU A 190 18.39 -0.68 -3.58
C GLU A 190 19.08 0.31 -2.64
#